data_5e8df5eea69510f47eebeaae17420364
#
_entry.id   5e8df5eea69510f47eebeaae17420364
#
_cell.length_a   1.000
_cell.length_b   1.000
_cell.length_c   1.000
_cell.angle_alpha   90.00
_cell.angle_beta   90.00
_cell.angle_gamma   90.00
#
_symmetry.space_group_name_H-M   'P 1'
#
loop_
_entity.id
_entity.type
_entity.pdbx_description
1 polymer ?
#
loop_
_entity_poly.entity_id
_entity_poly.type
_entity_poly.pdbx_seq_one_letter_code
_entity_poly.pdbx_strand_id
1 'polypeptide(L)'
;EIGAIDTSAIPATKHGKMTAEQRSIFYGAKEDPPAKELLGVNEDYAGRSYLAGDEWKLHLTHEHIKDSGGIYVGVGADQGYLLASWAQAEYAYLIDYDARVVLTHKIYRSFFLRSKTPKEFVALWKKSSTDKALAIIRKDYADDKDLGELEKVYKEWRRRIYSRHNRINKKSKETGVKVYTNDQKLYDYVRGMVATDRIRPMSGNLLDDEGLIAIGEAARALKTPIRLLYVSNAQEYWKYPEQYRKNIAGLYFDEKSNVVHTLSTWSTNKDYRYVVQPGLNYQEWMTADWVLKVYYMIPRRKLEGAEDIDFIHFTRELKEVEERVERRARGAVALGVPRGIPESHGDGGWGGPVPSAGPLGGSHE
;
A
#
# COMPACT_ATOMS: atom_id res chain seq x y z
N GLU A 1 -24.14 -4.55 26.92
CA GLU A 1 -22.77 -4.13 27.28
C GLU A 1 -21.73 -4.71 26.31
N ILE A 2 -20.70 -3.92 25.99
CA ILE A 2 -19.56 -4.38 25.19
C ILE A 2 -18.53 -4.97 26.15
N GLY A 3 -18.35 -6.30 26.13
CA GLY A 3 -17.40 -7.00 27.00
C GLY A 3 -15.94 -6.70 26.67
N ALA A 4 -15.00 -7.23 27.45
CA ALA A 4 -13.57 -7.23 27.13
C ALA A 4 -13.30 -8.03 25.84
N ILE A 5 -12.19 -7.72 25.14
CA ILE A 5 -11.72 -8.50 24.00
C ILE A 5 -11.06 -9.78 24.51
N ASP A 6 -11.62 -10.93 24.16
CA ASP A 6 -10.97 -12.22 24.38
C ASP A 6 -10.19 -12.63 23.13
N THR A 7 -8.88 -12.43 23.16
CA THR A 7 -8.00 -12.82 22.07
C THR A 7 -7.65 -14.31 22.10
N SER A 8 -7.90 -15.03 23.19
CA SER A 8 -7.57 -16.45 23.33
C SER A 8 -8.41 -17.33 22.42
N ALA A 9 -9.65 -16.89 22.14
CA ALA A 9 -10.58 -17.56 21.24
C ALA A 9 -10.30 -17.27 19.74
N ILE A 10 -9.31 -16.43 19.41
CA ILE A 10 -8.95 -16.09 18.04
C ILE A 10 -7.86 -17.07 17.58
N PRO A 11 -8.09 -17.85 16.50
CA PRO A 11 -7.05 -18.74 15.99
C PRO A 11 -5.78 -17.94 15.64
N ALA A 12 -4.66 -18.37 16.18
CA ALA A 12 -3.37 -17.83 15.77
C ALA A 12 -3.09 -18.24 14.31
N THR A 13 -2.36 -17.40 13.58
CA THR A 13 -1.82 -17.80 12.27
C THR A 13 -0.80 -18.94 12.45
N LYS A 14 -0.39 -19.58 11.35
CA LYS A 14 0.68 -20.58 11.33
C LYS A 14 2.00 -20.10 11.99
N HIS A 15 2.16 -18.78 12.14
CA HIS A 15 3.37 -18.16 12.74
C HIS A 15 3.27 -18.01 14.28
N GLY A 16 2.10 -18.26 14.87
CA GLY A 16 1.88 -18.19 16.32
C GLY A 16 2.08 -16.80 16.92
N LYS A 17 2.31 -16.75 18.23
CA LYS A 17 2.65 -15.51 18.94
C LYS A 17 4.13 -15.18 18.75
N MET A 18 4.45 -13.89 18.71
CA MET A 18 5.85 -13.44 18.71
C MET A 18 6.52 -13.76 20.05
N THR A 19 7.81 -14.10 19.99
CA THR A 19 8.66 -14.07 21.20
C THR A 19 8.83 -12.64 21.68
N ALA A 20 9.28 -12.46 22.94
CA ALA A 20 9.58 -11.12 23.47
C ALA A 20 10.63 -10.39 22.61
N GLU A 21 11.65 -11.12 22.14
CA GLU A 21 12.69 -10.59 21.25
C GLU A 21 12.12 -10.14 19.90
N GLN A 22 11.35 -11.00 19.22
CA GLN A 22 10.70 -10.65 17.97
C GLN A 22 9.80 -9.43 18.12
N ARG A 23 9.04 -9.37 19.23
CA ARG A 23 8.19 -8.22 19.52
C ARG A 23 9.00 -6.95 19.72
N SER A 24 10.09 -7.03 20.48
CA SER A 24 10.99 -5.89 20.72
C SER A 24 11.57 -5.35 19.43
N ILE A 25 12.04 -6.23 18.54
CA ILE A 25 12.57 -5.83 17.21
C ILE A 25 11.47 -5.21 16.36
N PHE A 26 10.32 -5.91 16.21
CA PHE A 26 9.24 -5.48 15.34
C PHE A 26 8.65 -4.13 15.75
N TYR A 27 8.40 -3.92 17.04
CA TYR A 27 7.87 -2.67 17.57
C TYR A 27 8.95 -1.62 17.87
N GLY A 28 10.22 -2.01 17.86
CA GLY A 28 11.36 -1.12 18.04
C GLY A 28 11.74 -0.31 16.79
N ALA A 29 11.23 -0.68 15.60
CA ALA A 29 11.47 0.11 14.41
C ALA A 29 10.97 1.55 14.62
N LYS A 30 11.82 2.54 14.33
CA LYS A 30 11.47 3.96 14.46
C LYS A 30 10.41 4.37 13.47
N GLU A 31 9.63 5.38 13.83
CA GLU A 31 8.61 5.99 12.98
C GLU A 31 9.11 7.34 12.48
N ASP A 32 8.72 7.69 11.26
CA ASP A 32 8.95 9.04 10.78
C ASP A 32 8.07 10.04 11.54
N PRO A 33 8.53 11.26 11.77
CA PRO A 33 7.70 12.32 12.32
C PRO A 33 6.53 12.60 11.36
N PRO A 34 5.40 13.15 11.87
CA PRO A 34 4.32 13.57 10.99
C PRO A 34 4.83 14.53 9.92
N ALA A 35 4.54 14.23 8.67
CA ALA A 35 4.97 15.06 7.54
C ALA A 35 4.42 16.48 7.67
N LYS A 36 5.30 17.48 7.66
CA LYS A 36 4.92 18.89 7.67
C LYS A 36 4.52 19.38 6.28
N GLU A 37 5.22 18.87 5.28
CA GLU A 37 4.98 19.16 3.86
C GLU A 37 5.17 17.89 3.05
N LEU A 38 4.42 17.74 1.98
CA LEU A 38 4.57 16.64 1.04
C LEU A 38 5.30 17.15 -0.18
N LEU A 39 6.59 16.84 -0.26
CA LEU A 39 7.44 17.24 -1.39
C LEU A 39 6.88 16.71 -2.71
N GLY A 40 6.62 17.61 -3.64
CA GLY A 40 6.19 17.27 -5.00
C GLY A 40 4.72 16.85 -5.13
N VAL A 41 3.94 16.94 -4.07
CA VAL A 41 2.49 16.73 -4.12
C VAL A 41 1.80 18.05 -4.43
N ASN A 42 0.78 18.00 -5.29
CA ASN A 42 -0.06 19.14 -5.59
C ASN A 42 -0.72 19.64 -4.29
N GLU A 43 -0.80 20.96 -4.09
CA GLU A 43 -1.42 21.60 -2.90
C GLU A 43 -2.82 21.06 -2.60
N ASP A 44 -3.60 20.70 -3.64
CA ASP A 44 -4.93 20.12 -3.51
C ASP A 44 -4.95 18.78 -2.75
N TYR A 45 -3.81 18.11 -2.67
CA TYR A 45 -3.65 16.79 -2.00
C TYR A 45 -2.79 16.86 -0.73
N ALA A 46 -2.20 18.00 -0.43
CA ALA A 46 -1.40 18.18 0.78
C ALA A 46 -2.21 17.84 2.03
N GLY A 47 -1.77 16.84 2.79
CA GLY A 47 -2.45 16.40 4.02
C GLY A 47 -3.76 15.65 3.80
N ARG A 48 -4.02 15.13 2.61
CA ARG A 48 -5.24 14.37 2.30
C ARG A 48 -4.91 13.02 1.70
N SER A 49 -4.87 11.99 2.52
CA SER A 49 -4.83 10.61 2.05
C SER A 49 -6.21 9.99 1.97
N TYR A 50 -6.35 8.99 1.10
CA TYR A 50 -7.55 8.17 1.06
C TYR A 50 -7.51 7.16 2.22
N LEU A 51 -8.55 7.19 3.08
CA LEU A 51 -8.71 6.22 4.16
C LEU A 51 -9.41 4.92 3.71
N ALA A 52 -9.62 4.78 2.42
CA ALA A 52 -10.13 3.57 1.77
C ALA A 52 -9.48 3.48 0.39
N GLY A 53 -8.97 2.32 0.02
CA GLY A 53 -8.37 2.10 -1.30
C GLY A 53 -9.35 2.34 -2.44
N ASP A 54 -8.85 2.85 -3.54
CA ASP A 54 -9.62 3.11 -4.77
C ASP A 54 -9.17 2.25 -5.95
N GLU A 55 -8.15 1.42 -5.77
CA GLU A 55 -7.71 0.44 -6.76
C GLU A 55 -8.73 -0.70 -6.93
N TRP A 56 -9.27 -0.85 -8.14
CA TRP A 56 -10.37 -1.76 -8.42
C TRP A 56 -9.93 -3.18 -8.77
N LYS A 57 -8.71 -3.33 -9.27
CA LYS A 57 -8.21 -4.55 -9.88
C LYS A 57 -6.96 -5.13 -9.21
N LEU A 58 -6.78 -4.88 -7.91
CA LEU A 58 -5.68 -5.48 -7.14
C LEU A 58 -5.61 -7.01 -7.29
N HIS A 59 -6.75 -7.67 -7.59
CA HIS A 59 -6.80 -9.11 -7.84
C HIS A 59 -5.85 -9.56 -8.96
N LEU A 60 -5.46 -8.67 -9.89
CA LEU A 60 -4.48 -8.97 -10.93
C LEU A 60 -3.10 -9.31 -10.34
N THR A 61 -2.78 -8.78 -9.16
CA THR A 61 -1.49 -9.04 -8.51
C THR A 61 -1.47 -10.38 -7.76
N HIS A 62 -2.64 -10.97 -7.48
CA HIS A 62 -2.80 -12.13 -6.58
C HIS A 62 -1.87 -13.29 -6.92
N GLU A 63 -1.83 -13.75 -8.18
CA GLU A 63 -1.03 -14.90 -8.58
C GLU A 63 0.49 -14.70 -8.42
N HIS A 64 0.93 -13.44 -8.40
CA HIS A 64 2.34 -13.08 -8.27
C HIS A 64 2.80 -12.92 -6.83
N ILE A 65 1.86 -12.67 -5.91
CA ILE A 65 2.19 -12.38 -4.50
C ILE A 65 1.66 -13.43 -3.53
N LYS A 66 0.74 -14.30 -3.97
CA LYS A 66 0.13 -15.30 -3.08
C LYS A 66 1.20 -16.19 -2.44
N ASP A 67 1.01 -16.45 -1.14
CA ASP A 67 1.85 -17.35 -0.34
C ASP A 67 3.35 -16.99 -0.33
N SER A 68 3.73 -15.77 -0.68
CA SER A 68 5.12 -15.31 -0.67
C SER A 68 5.72 -15.31 0.75
N GLY A 69 4.91 -15.16 1.78
CA GLY A 69 5.37 -15.10 3.18
C GLY A 69 6.15 -13.82 3.49
N GLY A 70 7.06 -13.90 4.46
CA GLY A 70 7.93 -12.80 4.83
C GLY A 70 7.22 -11.59 5.44
N ILE A 71 7.81 -10.42 5.31
CA ILE A 71 7.23 -9.16 5.79
C ILE A 71 6.49 -8.46 4.65
N TYR A 72 5.28 -7.99 4.95
CA TYR A 72 4.56 -7.00 4.16
C TYR A 72 4.90 -5.59 4.65
N VAL A 73 5.21 -4.69 3.74
CA VAL A 73 5.31 -3.24 3.99
C VAL A 73 4.45 -2.54 2.96
N GLY A 74 3.56 -1.66 3.36
CA GLY A 74 2.73 -0.97 2.39
C GLY A 74 2.09 0.30 2.88
N VAL A 75 1.90 1.24 1.95
CA VAL A 75 1.20 2.51 2.19
C VAL A 75 -0.31 2.34 2.10
N GLY A 76 -1.04 3.24 2.74
CA GLY A 76 -2.49 3.33 2.65
C GLY A 76 -3.26 2.49 3.66
N ALA A 77 -4.54 2.24 3.38
CA ALA A 77 -5.51 1.73 4.35
C ALA A 77 -5.85 0.23 4.17
N ASP A 78 -7.06 -0.08 3.66
CA ASP A 78 -7.63 -1.44 3.64
C ASP A 78 -6.88 -2.44 2.74
N GLN A 79 -6.24 -1.96 1.69
CA GLN A 79 -5.47 -2.79 0.76
C GLN A 79 -4.31 -3.51 1.46
N GLY A 80 -3.76 -2.93 2.54
CA GLY A 80 -2.72 -3.57 3.33
C GLY A 80 -3.14 -4.92 3.91
N TYR A 81 -4.35 -5.01 4.46
CA TYR A 81 -4.90 -6.27 4.98
C TYR A 81 -5.14 -7.30 3.86
N LEU A 82 -5.59 -6.83 2.70
CA LEU A 82 -5.84 -7.69 1.55
C LEU A 82 -4.55 -8.31 1.04
N LEU A 83 -3.56 -7.47 0.75
CA LEU A 83 -2.27 -7.89 0.21
C LEU A 83 -1.50 -8.77 1.21
N ALA A 84 -1.45 -8.39 2.49
CA ALA A 84 -0.82 -9.19 3.54
C ALA A 84 -1.49 -10.56 3.69
N SER A 85 -2.83 -10.65 3.56
CA SER A 85 -3.55 -11.93 3.63
C SER A 85 -3.25 -12.84 2.43
N TRP A 86 -3.18 -12.29 1.23
CA TRP A 86 -2.80 -13.06 0.04
C TRP A 86 -1.35 -13.54 0.10
N ALA A 87 -0.45 -12.67 0.53
CA ALA A 87 0.96 -13.02 0.72
C ALA A 87 1.17 -14.03 1.86
N GLN A 88 0.20 -14.24 2.75
CA GLN A 88 0.38 -15.00 3.99
C GLN A 88 1.57 -14.47 4.80
N ALA A 89 1.64 -13.14 4.92
CA ALA A 89 2.77 -12.44 5.51
C ALA A 89 2.95 -12.79 7.01
N GLU A 90 4.20 -12.95 7.44
CA GLU A 90 4.52 -13.21 8.85
C GLU A 90 4.35 -11.98 9.72
N TYR A 91 4.71 -10.82 9.18
CA TYR A 91 4.59 -9.52 9.79
C TYR A 91 4.08 -8.51 8.76
N ALA A 92 3.42 -7.47 9.23
CA ALA A 92 2.95 -6.41 8.36
C ALA A 92 3.18 -5.03 8.98
N TYR A 93 3.93 -4.18 8.30
CA TYR A 93 4.00 -2.75 8.56
C TYR A 93 3.03 -2.03 7.62
N LEU A 94 2.04 -1.37 8.20
CA LEU A 94 1.08 -0.53 7.47
C LEU A 94 1.50 0.92 7.69
N ILE A 95 2.17 1.49 6.70
CA ILE A 95 2.78 2.80 6.82
C ILE A 95 1.97 3.86 6.09
N ASP A 96 1.90 5.04 6.64
CA ASP A 96 1.42 6.22 5.92
C ASP A 96 1.95 7.49 6.59
N TYR A 97 2.14 8.53 5.78
CA TYR A 97 2.53 9.84 6.31
C TYR A 97 1.33 10.61 6.91
N ASP A 98 0.10 10.24 6.52
CA ASP A 98 -1.12 10.82 7.07
C ASP A 98 -1.54 10.10 8.36
N ALA A 99 -1.45 10.79 9.48
CA ALA A 99 -1.84 10.26 10.79
C ALA A 99 -3.27 9.71 10.82
N ARG A 100 -4.19 10.23 9.98
CA ARG A 100 -5.58 9.75 9.90
C ARG A 100 -5.66 8.36 9.30
N VAL A 101 -4.77 8.00 8.37
CA VAL A 101 -4.64 6.63 7.86
C VAL A 101 -4.20 5.71 8.99
N VAL A 102 -3.17 6.10 9.74
CA VAL A 102 -2.68 5.33 10.91
C VAL A 102 -3.80 5.15 11.95
N LEU A 103 -4.55 6.21 12.26
CA LEU A 103 -5.71 6.13 13.17
C LEU A 103 -6.81 5.21 12.65
N THR A 104 -7.04 5.18 11.34
CA THR A 104 -8.03 4.27 10.74
C THR A 104 -7.69 2.82 11.05
N HIS A 105 -6.41 2.45 11.08
CA HIS A 105 -5.98 1.10 11.44
C HIS A 105 -6.29 0.73 12.90
N LYS A 106 -6.33 1.70 13.84
CA LYS A 106 -6.83 1.44 15.20
C LYS A 106 -8.30 0.96 15.15
N ILE A 107 -9.13 1.60 14.33
CA ILE A 107 -10.54 1.20 14.16
C ILE A 107 -10.64 -0.20 13.54
N TYR A 108 -9.86 -0.48 12.49
CA TYR A 108 -9.78 -1.81 11.88
C TYR A 108 -9.38 -2.88 12.90
N ARG A 109 -8.35 -2.62 13.73
CA ARG A 109 -7.90 -3.51 14.79
C ARG A 109 -9.05 -3.87 15.74
N SER A 110 -9.74 -2.87 16.26
CA SER A 110 -10.88 -3.08 17.14
C SER A 110 -11.96 -3.93 16.49
N PHE A 111 -12.33 -3.63 15.24
CA PHE A 111 -13.37 -4.36 14.54
C PHE A 111 -12.97 -5.80 14.19
N PHE A 112 -11.72 -6.06 13.82
CA PHE A 112 -11.22 -7.43 13.63
C PHE A 112 -11.31 -8.26 14.92
N LEU A 113 -10.89 -7.68 16.04
CA LEU A 113 -10.91 -8.40 17.33
C LEU A 113 -12.33 -8.70 17.80
N ARG A 114 -13.30 -7.85 17.48
CA ARG A 114 -14.68 -7.96 17.95
C ARG A 114 -15.63 -8.66 16.98
N SER A 115 -15.20 -8.96 15.78
CA SER A 115 -16.01 -9.64 14.78
C SER A 115 -15.48 -11.06 14.53
N LYS A 116 -16.35 -12.04 14.52
CA LYS A 116 -15.99 -13.45 14.28
C LYS A 116 -15.99 -13.80 12.80
N THR A 117 -16.73 -13.05 12.00
CA THR A 117 -16.90 -13.31 10.58
C THR A 117 -16.67 -12.07 9.71
N PRO A 118 -16.30 -12.25 8.44
CA PRO A 118 -16.20 -11.14 7.47
C PRO A 118 -17.50 -10.32 7.43
N LYS A 119 -18.65 -10.98 7.49
CA LYS A 119 -19.96 -10.34 7.44
C LYS A 119 -20.18 -9.40 8.63
N GLU A 120 -19.84 -9.84 9.84
CA GLU A 120 -19.92 -9.01 11.05
C GLU A 120 -18.98 -7.81 10.96
N PHE A 121 -17.74 -8.02 10.53
CA PHE A 121 -16.75 -6.98 10.34
C PHE A 121 -17.24 -5.91 9.36
N VAL A 122 -17.67 -6.32 8.17
CA VAL A 122 -18.18 -5.39 7.15
C VAL A 122 -19.45 -4.67 7.64
N ALA A 123 -20.29 -5.33 8.44
CA ALA A 123 -21.49 -4.73 8.98
C ALA A 123 -21.22 -3.55 9.93
N LEU A 124 -20.09 -3.53 10.63
CA LEU A 124 -19.73 -2.40 11.52
C LEU A 124 -19.51 -1.08 10.77
N TRP A 125 -19.28 -1.12 9.48
CA TRP A 125 -19.14 0.06 8.63
C TRP A 125 -20.48 0.58 8.06
N LYS A 126 -21.61 -0.15 8.26
CA LYS A 126 -22.93 0.29 7.79
C LYS A 126 -23.46 1.47 8.60
N LYS A 127 -24.30 2.28 7.98
CA LYS A 127 -25.01 3.38 8.66
C LYS A 127 -25.82 2.86 9.86
N SER A 128 -26.53 1.75 9.70
CA SER A 128 -27.35 1.13 10.76
C SER A 128 -26.56 0.62 11.96
N SER A 129 -25.25 0.47 11.84
CA SER A 129 -24.37 0.00 12.91
C SER A 129 -23.58 1.12 13.58
N THR A 130 -23.87 2.39 13.25
CA THR A 130 -23.06 3.54 13.71
C THR A 130 -22.94 3.59 15.24
N ASP A 131 -24.06 3.46 15.96
CA ASP A 131 -24.04 3.55 17.42
C ASP A 131 -23.27 2.39 18.06
N LYS A 132 -23.46 1.17 17.54
CA LYS A 132 -22.70 -0.01 17.96
C LYS A 132 -21.20 0.16 17.71
N ALA A 133 -20.82 0.63 16.52
CA ALA A 133 -19.42 0.84 16.16
C ALA A 133 -18.76 1.92 17.02
N LEU A 134 -19.43 3.04 17.25
CA LEU A 134 -18.93 4.09 18.14
C LEU A 134 -18.81 3.61 19.59
N ALA A 135 -19.78 2.81 20.09
CA ALA A 135 -19.68 2.22 21.40
C ALA A 135 -18.47 1.28 21.54
N ILE A 136 -18.17 0.51 20.48
CA ILE A 136 -16.96 -0.33 20.41
C ILE A 136 -15.70 0.56 20.46
N ILE A 137 -15.59 1.58 19.62
CA ILE A 137 -14.44 2.49 19.56
C ILE A 137 -14.22 3.14 20.92
N ARG A 138 -15.26 3.68 21.55
CA ARG A 138 -15.20 4.29 22.89
C ARG A 138 -14.74 3.32 23.96
N LYS A 139 -15.20 2.05 23.89
CA LYS A 139 -14.79 1.04 24.85
C LYS A 139 -13.32 0.65 24.72
N ASP A 140 -12.87 0.45 23.48
CA ASP A 140 -11.51 -0.06 23.22
C ASP A 140 -10.44 1.00 23.36
N TYR A 141 -10.81 2.27 23.19
CA TYR A 141 -9.91 3.41 23.21
C TYR A 141 -10.31 4.47 24.26
N ALA A 142 -10.91 4.04 25.38
CA ALA A 142 -11.42 4.95 26.43
C ALA A 142 -10.34 5.93 26.95
N ASP A 143 -9.12 5.43 27.11
CA ASP A 143 -7.98 6.21 27.61
C ASP A 143 -7.03 6.69 26.49
N ASP A 144 -7.41 6.51 25.23
CA ASP A 144 -6.59 6.94 24.09
C ASP A 144 -6.79 8.44 23.83
N LYS A 145 -5.70 9.19 23.80
CA LYS A 145 -5.71 10.65 23.54
C LYS A 145 -6.38 11.00 22.21
N ASP A 146 -6.39 10.08 21.26
CA ASP A 146 -6.92 10.27 19.91
C ASP A 146 -8.40 9.84 19.78
N LEU A 147 -9.08 9.48 20.87
CA LEU A 147 -10.48 8.96 20.81
C LEU A 147 -11.43 9.87 20.03
N GLY A 148 -11.36 11.18 20.24
CA GLY A 148 -12.22 12.13 19.52
C GLY A 148 -11.98 12.12 18.01
N GLU A 149 -10.71 12.00 17.60
CA GLU A 149 -10.37 11.94 16.18
C GLU A 149 -10.73 10.55 15.58
N LEU A 150 -10.61 9.45 16.32
CA LEU A 150 -11.09 8.13 15.91
C LEU A 150 -12.58 8.13 15.61
N GLU A 151 -13.40 8.73 16.48
CA GLU A 151 -14.83 8.87 16.23
C GLU A 151 -15.14 9.71 14.99
N LYS A 152 -14.41 10.81 14.79
CA LYS A 152 -14.55 11.68 13.63
C LYS A 152 -14.18 10.96 12.34
N VAL A 153 -13.02 10.30 12.29
CA VAL A 153 -12.56 9.49 11.16
C VAL A 153 -13.61 8.42 10.82
N TYR A 154 -14.11 7.68 11.82
CA TYR A 154 -15.15 6.68 11.58
C TYR A 154 -16.41 7.30 10.97
N LYS A 155 -16.95 8.38 11.52
CA LYS A 155 -18.18 9.06 11.05
C LYS A 155 -18.03 9.54 9.61
N GLU A 156 -16.90 10.15 9.27
CA GLU A 156 -16.63 10.70 7.94
C GLU A 156 -16.42 9.60 6.88
N TRP A 157 -15.69 8.54 7.22
CA TRP A 157 -15.20 7.58 6.23
C TRP A 157 -15.95 6.27 6.19
N ARG A 158 -16.76 5.90 7.21
CA ARG A 158 -17.46 4.59 7.26
C ARG A 158 -18.23 4.27 5.98
N ARG A 159 -18.87 5.25 5.33
CA ARG A 159 -19.63 5.03 4.09
C ARG A 159 -18.71 4.63 2.95
N ARG A 160 -17.57 5.31 2.79
CA ARG A 160 -16.59 5.00 1.74
C ARG A 160 -15.94 3.66 1.99
N ILE A 161 -15.54 3.37 3.23
CA ILE A 161 -14.96 2.08 3.62
C ILE A 161 -15.97 0.95 3.38
N TYR A 162 -17.24 1.12 3.78
CA TYR A 162 -18.29 0.14 3.50
C TYR A 162 -18.47 -0.08 1.99
N SER A 163 -18.51 0.99 1.20
CA SER A 163 -18.59 0.90 -0.25
C SER A 163 -17.39 0.16 -0.84
N ARG A 164 -16.18 0.44 -0.34
CA ARG A 164 -14.95 -0.24 -0.74
C ARG A 164 -15.05 -1.75 -0.48
N HIS A 165 -15.45 -2.18 0.71
CA HIS A 165 -15.60 -3.60 1.05
C HIS A 165 -16.61 -4.31 0.13
N ASN A 166 -17.73 -3.65 -0.19
CA ASN A 166 -18.70 -4.23 -1.12
C ASN A 166 -18.15 -4.36 -2.54
N ARG A 167 -17.33 -3.41 -2.99
CA ARG A 167 -16.71 -3.45 -4.32
C ARG A 167 -15.70 -4.57 -4.43
N ILE A 168 -14.80 -4.73 -3.46
CA ILE A 168 -13.85 -5.85 -3.49
C ILE A 168 -14.57 -7.20 -3.37
N ASN A 169 -15.65 -7.29 -2.61
CA ASN A 169 -16.49 -8.49 -2.53
C ASN A 169 -17.17 -8.81 -3.88
N LYS A 170 -17.66 -7.79 -4.58
CA LYS A 170 -18.22 -7.94 -5.92
C LYS A 170 -17.14 -8.43 -6.89
N LYS A 171 -15.99 -7.77 -6.90
CA LYS A 171 -14.86 -8.15 -7.76
C LYS A 171 -14.37 -9.56 -7.46
N SER A 172 -14.29 -9.96 -6.19
CA SER A 172 -13.96 -11.31 -5.79
C SER A 172 -14.92 -12.36 -6.37
N LYS A 173 -16.23 -12.07 -6.39
CA LYS A 173 -17.23 -12.97 -7.02
C LYS A 173 -17.06 -13.06 -8.53
N GLU A 174 -16.74 -11.95 -9.18
CA GLU A 174 -16.54 -11.90 -10.64
C GLU A 174 -15.28 -12.65 -11.09
N THR A 175 -14.21 -12.56 -10.31
CA THR A 175 -12.89 -13.09 -10.68
C THR A 175 -12.54 -14.44 -10.04
N GLY A 176 -13.29 -14.84 -9.01
CA GLY A 176 -12.96 -16.03 -8.20
C GLY A 176 -11.85 -15.81 -7.18
N VAL A 177 -11.12 -14.69 -7.22
CA VAL A 177 -10.07 -14.38 -6.26
C VAL A 177 -10.67 -14.00 -4.90
N LYS A 178 -10.38 -14.78 -3.88
CA LYS A 178 -10.91 -14.59 -2.53
C LYS A 178 -10.34 -13.35 -1.85
N VAL A 179 -11.15 -12.71 -1.01
CA VAL A 179 -10.76 -11.52 -0.23
C VAL A 179 -11.17 -11.69 1.24
N TYR A 180 -10.43 -11.07 2.16
CA TYR A 180 -10.69 -11.22 3.60
C TYR A 180 -12.09 -10.76 4.03
N THR A 181 -12.75 -9.92 3.25
CA THR A 181 -14.11 -9.42 3.56
C THR A 181 -15.24 -10.36 3.12
N ASN A 182 -14.92 -11.47 2.44
CA ASN A 182 -15.93 -12.49 2.06
C ASN A 182 -15.43 -13.95 2.16
N ASP A 183 -14.19 -14.19 2.50
CA ASP A 183 -13.62 -15.51 2.72
C ASP A 183 -13.19 -15.66 4.19
N GLN A 184 -13.74 -16.69 4.88
CA GLN A 184 -13.49 -16.89 6.31
C GLN A 184 -12.02 -17.21 6.60
N LYS A 185 -11.33 -17.98 5.73
CA LYS A 185 -9.92 -18.33 5.96
C LYS A 185 -9.00 -17.12 5.90
N LEU A 186 -9.18 -16.26 4.89
CA LEU A 186 -8.41 -15.02 4.77
C LEU A 186 -8.75 -14.05 5.90
N TYR A 187 -10.02 -13.99 6.29
CA TYR A 187 -10.45 -13.19 7.43
C TYR A 187 -9.80 -13.66 8.74
N ASP A 188 -9.85 -14.95 9.02
CA ASP A 188 -9.22 -15.53 10.21
C ASP A 188 -7.72 -15.33 10.22
N TYR A 189 -7.07 -15.36 9.03
CA TYR A 189 -5.66 -15.05 8.91
C TYR A 189 -5.35 -13.61 9.35
N VAL A 190 -6.04 -12.62 8.80
CA VAL A 190 -5.86 -11.21 9.20
C VAL A 190 -6.18 -11.02 10.68
N ARG A 191 -7.29 -11.58 11.12
CA ARG A 191 -7.72 -11.52 12.52
C ARG A 191 -6.69 -12.13 13.48
N GLY A 192 -6.10 -13.27 13.09
CA GLY A 192 -5.03 -13.92 13.82
C GLY A 192 -3.75 -13.08 13.89
N MET A 193 -3.35 -12.44 12.78
CA MET A 193 -2.24 -11.48 12.78
C MET A 193 -2.50 -10.31 13.73
N VAL A 194 -3.72 -9.74 13.69
CA VAL A 194 -4.11 -8.65 14.59
C VAL A 194 -4.08 -9.10 16.05
N ALA A 195 -4.61 -10.28 16.36
CA ALA A 195 -4.68 -10.81 17.73
C ALA A 195 -3.29 -11.19 18.31
N THR A 196 -2.33 -11.48 17.45
CA THR A 196 -0.94 -11.81 17.83
C THR A 196 0.01 -10.64 17.66
N ASP A 197 -0.52 -9.43 17.46
CA ASP A 197 0.21 -8.16 17.28
C ASP A 197 1.23 -8.18 16.11
N ARG A 198 0.99 -8.96 15.07
CA ARG A 198 1.86 -9.09 13.88
C ARG A 198 1.55 -8.06 12.79
N ILE A 199 0.59 -7.17 13.03
CA ILE A 199 0.31 -6.00 12.20
C ILE A 199 0.62 -4.75 13.01
N ARG A 200 1.48 -3.91 12.47
CA ARG A 200 1.87 -2.65 13.07
C ARG A 200 1.57 -1.48 12.12
N PRO A 201 0.50 -0.73 12.38
CA PRO A 201 0.34 0.59 11.78
C PRO A 201 1.39 1.54 12.36
N MET A 202 2.01 2.35 11.51
CA MET A 202 3.00 3.33 11.95
C MET A 202 3.08 4.54 11.02
N SER A 203 3.49 5.67 11.56
CA SER A 203 3.85 6.82 10.75
C SER A 203 5.07 6.49 9.91
N GLY A 204 4.96 6.63 8.60
CA GLY A 204 6.04 6.35 7.67
C GLY A 204 5.88 7.15 6.39
N ASN A 205 6.91 7.91 6.06
CA ASN A 205 7.00 8.69 4.85
C ASN A 205 8.06 8.07 3.93
N LEU A 206 7.68 7.72 2.71
CA LEU A 206 8.61 7.13 1.74
C LEU A 206 9.84 8.00 1.44
N LEU A 207 9.75 9.29 1.72
CA LEU A 207 10.79 10.30 1.46
C LEU A 207 11.61 10.69 2.69
N ASP A 208 11.21 10.27 3.88
CA ASP A 208 11.89 10.60 5.14
C ASP A 208 13.02 9.59 5.46
N ASP A 209 13.82 9.83 6.48
CA ASP A 209 15.10 9.14 6.69
C ASP A 209 15.12 8.14 7.85
N GLU A 210 13.99 7.90 8.52
CA GLU A 210 13.94 6.97 9.66
C GLU A 210 13.09 5.71 9.40
N GLY A 211 11.83 5.85 9.02
CA GLY A 211 10.84 4.78 9.05
C GLY A 211 11.19 3.58 8.18
N LEU A 212 11.43 3.78 6.88
CA LEU A 212 11.77 2.67 5.96
C LEU A 212 13.13 2.04 6.27
N ILE A 213 14.10 2.84 6.68
CA ILE A 213 15.42 2.34 7.11
C ILE A 213 15.26 1.44 8.33
N ALA A 214 14.54 1.89 9.35
CA ALA A 214 14.28 1.11 10.56
C ALA A 214 13.50 -0.19 10.28
N ILE A 215 12.57 -0.18 9.33
CA ILE A 215 11.87 -1.39 8.87
C ILE A 215 12.86 -2.37 8.21
N GLY A 216 13.78 -1.88 7.38
CA GLY A 216 14.82 -2.70 6.76
C GLY A 216 15.76 -3.33 7.79
N GLU A 217 16.15 -2.58 8.82
CA GLU A 217 16.97 -3.07 9.94
C GLU A 217 16.21 -4.11 10.78
N ALA A 218 14.94 -3.84 11.10
CA ALA A 218 14.09 -4.78 11.81
C ALA A 218 13.91 -6.09 11.03
N ALA A 219 13.74 -6.02 9.71
CA ALA A 219 13.63 -7.20 8.85
C ALA A 219 14.89 -8.07 8.88
N ARG A 220 16.09 -7.45 8.85
CA ARG A 220 17.37 -8.17 9.01
C ARG A 220 17.49 -8.80 10.39
N ALA A 221 17.17 -8.05 11.46
CA ALA A 221 17.23 -8.54 12.83
C ALA A 221 16.25 -9.71 13.07
N LEU A 222 15.06 -9.66 12.48
CA LEU A 222 14.08 -10.75 12.47
C LEU A 222 14.50 -11.91 11.56
N LYS A 223 15.54 -11.75 10.75
CA LYS A 223 15.96 -12.71 9.71
C LYS A 223 14.81 -13.08 8.75
N THR A 224 13.90 -12.14 8.51
CA THR A 224 12.71 -12.31 7.70
C THR A 224 12.69 -11.25 6.61
N PRO A 225 12.86 -11.62 5.33
CA PRO A 225 12.90 -10.66 4.25
C PRO A 225 11.54 -9.97 4.03
N ILE A 226 11.58 -8.75 3.52
CA ILE A 226 10.40 -8.02 3.06
C ILE A 226 10.05 -8.59 1.69
N ARG A 227 9.03 -9.42 1.62
CA ARG A 227 8.63 -10.09 0.37
C ARG A 227 7.53 -9.40 -0.39
N LEU A 228 6.90 -8.42 0.23
CA LEU A 228 5.93 -7.58 -0.45
C LEU A 228 6.03 -6.15 0.02
N LEU A 229 6.47 -5.26 -0.88
CA LEU A 229 6.40 -3.82 -0.73
C LEU A 229 5.25 -3.29 -1.60
N TYR A 230 4.33 -2.54 -1.01
CA TYR A 230 3.25 -1.88 -1.73
C TYR A 230 3.41 -0.37 -1.63
N VAL A 231 3.66 0.29 -2.75
CA VAL A 231 3.88 1.74 -2.80
C VAL A 231 2.72 2.51 -3.43
N SER A 232 1.65 1.81 -3.84
CA SER A 232 0.52 2.41 -4.54
C SER A 232 0.99 3.25 -5.74
N ASN A 233 0.37 4.39 -5.97
CA ASN A 233 0.79 5.38 -6.98
C ASN A 233 1.58 6.54 -6.37
N ALA A 234 2.00 6.46 -5.12
CA ALA A 234 2.66 7.56 -4.42
C ALA A 234 3.87 8.12 -5.19
N GLN A 235 4.68 7.24 -5.75
CA GLN A 235 5.89 7.62 -6.50
C GLN A 235 5.64 8.39 -7.82
N GLU A 236 4.41 8.54 -8.25
CA GLU A 236 4.09 9.39 -9.41
C GLU A 236 4.20 10.89 -9.08
N TYR A 237 4.10 11.24 -7.79
CA TYR A 237 4.00 12.62 -7.32
C TYR A 237 5.34 13.32 -7.15
N TRP A 238 6.48 12.60 -7.14
CA TRP A 238 7.81 13.20 -6.97
C TRP A 238 8.84 12.64 -7.93
N LYS A 239 9.94 13.39 -8.10
CA LYS A 239 11.19 12.85 -8.64
C LYS A 239 11.91 12.11 -7.52
N TYR A 240 12.59 11.00 -7.83
CA TYR A 240 13.31 10.21 -6.86
C TYR A 240 14.46 10.98 -6.21
N PRO A 241 14.33 11.46 -4.96
CA PRO A 241 15.43 12.07 -4.24
C PRO A 241 16.40 10.99 -3.75
N GLU A 242 17.60 11.42 -3.37
CA GLU A 242 18.65 10.53 -2.86
C GLU A 242 18.16 9.73 -1.64
N GLN A 243 17.40 10.38 -0.74
CA GLN A 243 16.86 9.71 0.45
C GLN A 243 15.91 8.56 0.09
N TYR A 244 15.01 8.75 -0.89
CA TYR A 244 14.14 7.66 -1.35
C TYR A 244 14.94 6.47 -1.88
N ARG A 245 16.03 6.72 -2.63
CA ARG A 245 16.91 5.66 -3.12
C ARG A 245 17.59 4.91 -1.99
N LYS A 246 18.08 5.64 -0.98
CA LYS A 246 18.65 5.03 0.24
C LYS A 246 17.64 4.19 0.98
N ASN A 247 16.40 4.68 1.11
CA ASN A 247 15.32 3.95 1.76
C ASN A 247 15.05 2.61 1.07
N ILE A 248 14.91 2.62 -0.25
CA ILE A 248 14.65 1.38 -1.00
C ILE A 248 15.88 0.46 -0.96
N ALA A 249 17.10 0.98 -1.11
CA ALA A 249 18.34 0.20 -1.01
C ALA A 249 18.51 -0.42 0.38
N GLY A 250 18.01 0.25 1.42
CA GLY A 250 18.04 -0.22 2.81
C GLY A 250 17.08 -1.36 3.14
N LEU A 251 16.11 -1.67 2.29
CA LEU A 251 15.17 -2.77 2.54
C LEU A 251 15.84 -4.14 2.40
N TYR A 252 15.42 -5.09 3.23
CA TYR A 252 15.92 -6.45 3.17
C TYR A 252 15.04 -7.29 2.23
N PHE A 253 15.40 -7.32 0.95
CA PHE A 253 14.76 -8.14 -0.07
C PHE A 253 15.52 -9.44 -0.33
N ASP A 254 14.79 -10.45 -0.80
CA ASP A 254 15.31 -11.69 -1.35
C ASP A 254 14.76 -11.93 -2.78
N GLU A 255 15.09 -13.06 -3.39
CA GLU A 255 14.66 -13.43 -4.74
C GLU A 255 13.13 -13.58 -4.89
N LYS A 256 12.41 -13.74 -3.78
CA LYS A 256 10.94 -13.84 -3.76
C LYS A 256 10.25 -12.51 -3.49
N SER A 257 11.04 -11.46 -3.26
CA SER A 257 10.51 -10.13 -2.96
C SER A 257 9.91 -9.47 -4.19
N ASN A 258 8.74 -8.89 -4.01
CA ASN A 258 8.04 -8.14 -5.03
C ASN A 258 7.66 -6.75 -4.54
N VAL A 259 7.69 -5.80 -5.46
CA VAL A 259 7.14 -4.46 -5.27
C VAL A 259 5.90 -4.34 -6.14
N VAL A 260 4.79 -3.95 -5.54
CA VAL A 260 3.54 -3.68 -6.24
C VAL A 260 3.35 -2.17 -6.36
N HIS A 261 3.24 -1.73 -7.60
CA HIS A 261 2.95 -0.34 -7.95
C HIS A 261 1.58 -0.24 -8.60
N THR A 262 0.92 0.87 -8.40
CA THR A 262 -0.21 1.28 -9.22
C THR A 262 0.14 2.59 -9.91
N LEU A 263 -0.17 2.70 -11.19
CA LEU A 263 0.09 3.93 -11.96
C LEU A 263 -1.26 4.45 -12.47
N SER A 264 -1.54 5.71 -12.20
CA SER A 264 -2.82 6.30 -12.55
C SER A 264 -3.06 6.27 -14.05
N THR A 265 -4.17 5.68 -14.44
CA THR A 265 -4.73 5.74 -15.79
C THR A 265 -6.10 6.39 -15.79
N TRP A 266 -6.36 7.22 -14.78
CA TRP A 266 -7.66 7.79 -14.46
C TRP A 266 -8.33 8.51 -15.63
N SER A 267 -7.54 9.22 -16.43
CA SER A 267 -8.05 9.88 -17.64
C SER A 267 -8.56 8.92 -18.73
N THR A 268 -8.08 7.68 -18.72
CA THR A 268 -8.42 6.67 -19.73
C THR A 268 -9.55 5.75 -19.28
N ASN A 269 -9.46 5.17 -18.08
CA ASN A 269 -10.39 4.13 -17.61
C ASN A 269 -10.85 4.32 -16.15
N LYS A 270 -10.49 5.43 -15.51
CA LYS A 270 -10.79 5.71 -14.10
C LYS A 270 -10.29 4.62 -13.14
N ASP A 271 -9.12 4.09 -13.41
CA ASP A 271 -8.45 3.07 -12.63
C ASP A 271 -6.93 3.25 -12.72
N TYR A 272 -6.18 2.20 -12.46
CA TYR A 272 -4.73 2.15 -12.43
C TYR A 272 -4.20 1.07 -13.36
N ARG A 273 -2.95 1.23 -13.76
CA ARG A 273 -2.12 0.15 -14.28
C ARG A 273 -1.48 -0.54 -13.08
N TYR A 274 -1.61 -1.84 -13.01
CA TYR A 274 -1.03 -2.66 -11.94
C TYR A 274 0.30 -3.23 -12.40
N VAL A 275 1.32 -3.10 -11.56
CA VAL A 275 2.68 -3.52 -11.89
C VAL A 275 3.23 -4.33 -10.74
N VAL A 276 3.78 -5.50 -11.04
CA VAL A 276 4.57 -6.30 -10.10
C VAL A 276 6.01 -6.31 -10.59
N GLN A 277 6.91 -5.83 -9.74
CA GLN A 277 8.33 -5.73 -10.00
C GLN A 277 9.11 -6.58 -9.01
N PRO A 278 10.09 -7.41 -9.43
CA PRO A 278 11.00 -8.05 -8.50
C PRO A 278 11.69 -7.03 -7.59
N GLY A 279 11.74 -7.31 -6.28
CA GLY A 279 12.29 -6.37 -5.31
C GLY A 279 13.76 -6.03 -5.56
N LEU A 280 14.58 -7.04 -5.90
CA LEU A 280 16.00 -6.84 -6.23
C LEU A 280 16.19 -6.01 -7.50
N ASN A 281 15.34 -6.21 -8.52
CA ASN A 281 15.35 -5.36 -9.72
C ASN A 281 14.98 -3.91 -9.37
N TYR A 282 14.03 -3.69 -8.46
CA TYR A 282 13.68 -2.34 -8.01
C TYR A 282 14.85 -1.66 -7.30
N GLN A 283 15.59 -2.39 -6.45
CA GLN A 283 16.79 -1.86 -5.80
C GLN A 283 17.89 -1.55 -6.82
N GLU A 284 18.10 -2.39 -7.83
CA GLU A 284 19.04 -2.15 -8.90
C GLU A 284 18.73 -0.84 -9.64
N TRP A 285 17.47 -0.60 -9.98
CA TRP A 285 17.05 0.66 -10.61
C TRP A 285 17.33 1.89 -9.72
N MET A 286 17.30 1.75 -8.41
CA MET A 286 17.59 2.85 -7.48
C MET A 286 19.08 3.19 -7.40
N THR A 287 19.97 2.37 -7.94
CA THR A 287 21.42 2.72 -8.03
C THR A 287 21.72 3.74 -9.14
N ALA A 288 20.84 3.86 -10.12
CA ALA A 288 21.01 4.77 -11.24
C ALA A 288 20.45 6.17 -10.92
N ASP A 289 21.31 7.14 -10.71
CA ASP A 289 20.95 8.51 -10.31
C ASP A 289 20.15 9.28 -11.37
N TRP A 290 20.32 8.92 -12.63
CA TRP A 290 19.59 9.48 -13.77
C TRP A 290 18.12 9.00 -13.86
N VAL A 291 17.75 7.96 -13.12
CA VAL A 291 16.38 7.47 -13.05
C VAL A 291 15.58 8.33 -12.09
N LEU A 292 14.81 9.26 -12.61
CA LEU A 292 14.09 10.24 -11.80
C LEU A 292 12.65 9.87 -11.49
N LYS A 293 12.06 8.92 -12.23
CA LYS A 293 10.65 8.53 -12.07
C LYS A 293 10.43 7.06 -12.43
N VAL A 294 9.37 6.50 -11.93
CA VAL A 294 8.92 5.13 -12.20
C VAL A 294 8.83 4.78 -13.69
N TYR A 295 8.53 5.74 -14.54
CA TYR A 295 8.37 5.53 -15.98
C TYR A 295 9.63 5.14 -16.74
N TYR A 296 10.81 5.25 -16.12
CA TYR A 296 12.05 4.69 -16.69
C TYR A 296 12.06 3.16 -16.59
N MET A 297 11.54 2.61 -15.49
CA MET A 297 11.47 1.18 -15.23
C MET A 297 10.30 0.51 -15.96
N ILE A 298 9.19 1.21 -16.06
CA ILE A 298 7.93 0.67 -16.57
C ILE A 298 7.67 1.23 -17.96
N PRO A 299 7.60 0.38 -19.01
CA PRO A 299 7.33 0.86 -20.35
C PRO A 299 5.94 1.49 -20.45
N ARG A 300 5.85 2.68 -21.06
CA ARG A 300 4.58 3.34 -21.37
C ARG A 300 3.80 2.62 -22.48
N ARG A 301 4.49 1.80 -23.24
CA ARG A 301 3.95 1.14 -24.42
C ARG A 301 2.86 0.14 -24.03
N LYS A 302 1.70 0.21 -24.67
CA LYS A 302 0.76 -0.91 -24.66
C LYS A 302 1.48 -2.13 -25.22
N LEU A 303 1.33 -3.28 -24.58
CA LEU A 303 1.73 -4.52 -25.20
C LEU A 303 0.76 -4.77 -26.36
N GLU A 304 1.29 -5.17 -27.50
CA GLU A 304 0.47 -5.53 -28.66
C GLU A 304 -0.54 -6.62 -28.25
N GLY A 305 -1.81 -6.42 -28.61
CA GLY A 305 -2.90 -7.33 -28.28
C GLY A 305 -3.59 -7.05 -26.92
N ALA A 306 -3.14 -6.09 -26.12
CA ALA A 306 -3.86 -5.66 -24.94
C ALA A 306 -4.86 -4.56 -25.32
N GLU A 307 -6.12 -4.90 -25.44
CA GLU A 307 -7.20 -3.92 -25.63
C GLU A 307 -7.43 -3.09 -24.37
N ASP A 308 -7.08 -3.63 -23.19
CA ASP A 308 -7.27 -3.02 -21.90
C ASP A 308 -5.95 -2.78 -21.15
N ILE A 309 -5.96 -1.77 -20.28
CA ILE A 309 -4.90 -1.44 -19.33
C ILE A 309 -4.90 -2.45 -18.15
N ASP A 310 -5.61 -3.54 -18.30
CA ASP A 310 -5.94 -4.53 -17.27
C ASP A 310 -4.91 -5.66 -17.14
N PHE A 311 -3.67 -5.42 -17.49
CA PHE A 311 -2.65 -6.44 -17.41
C PHE A 311 -1.52 -6.02 -16.47
N ILE A 312 -0.85 -7.02 -15.92
CA ILE A 312 0.33 -6.81 -15.11
C ILE A 312 1.50 -6.49 -16.02
N HIS A 313 2.12 -5.34 -15.75
CA HIS A 313 3.37 -4.98 -16.38
C HIS A 313 4.55 -5.58 -15.65
N PHE A 314 5.47 -6.14 -16.42
CA PHE A 314 6.81 -6.43 -15.94
C PHE A 314 7.73 -5.25 -16.24
N THR A 315 8.66 -5.02 -15.34
CA THR A 315 9.63 -3.96 -15.45
C THR A 315 10.77 -4.36 -16.39
N ARG A 316 11.50 -3.35 -16.84
CA ARG A 316 12.69 -3.55 -17.67
C ARG A 316 13.89 -3.86 -16.80
N GLU A 317 14.88 -4.51 -17.38
CA GLU A 317 16.21 -4.59 -16.80
C GLU A 317 16.96 -3.27 -16.99
N LEU A 318 17.64 -2.79 -15.95
CA LEU A 318 18.40 -1.55 -15.98
C LEU A 318 19.45 -1.57 -17.11
N LYS A 319 20.22 -2.66 -17.18
CA LYS A 319 21.26 -2.87 -18.18
C LYS A 319 20.74 -2.71 -19.62
N GLU A 320 19.57 -3.23 -19.94
CA GLU A 320 18.99 -3.11 -21.29
C GLU A 320 18.70 -1.65 -21.65
N VAL A 321 18.30 -0.86 -20.68
CA VAL A 321 18.00 0.56 -20.89
C VAL A 321 19.28 1.36 -21.00
N GLU A 322 20.28 1.09 -20.18
CA GLU A 322 21.62 1.70 -20.24
C GLU A 322 22.28 1.46 -21.59
N GLU A 323 22.33 0.22 -22.07
CA GLU A 323 22.86 -0.11 -23.38
C GLU A 323 22.14 0.61 -24.54
N ARG A 324 20.84 0.85 -24.40
CA ARG A 324 20.07 1.61 -25.38
C ARG A 324 20.43 3.09 -25.35
N VAL A 325 20.55 3.67 -24.16
CA VAL A 325 20.94 5.07 -23.96
C VAL A 325 22.33 5.30 -24.54
N GLU A 326 23.29 4.43 -24.23
CA GLU A 326 24.64 4.51 -24.77
C GLU A 326 24.70 4.37 -26.31
N ARG A 327 23.94 3.43 -26.86
CA ARG A 327 23.84 3.27 -28.34
C ARG A 327 23.31 4.53 -29.00
N ARG A 328 22.29 5.17 -28.41
CA ARG A 328 21.76 6.45 -28.92
C ARG A 328 22.76 7.59 -28.80
N ALA A 329 23.45 7.68 -27.64
CA ALA A 329 24.49 8.70 -27.46
C ALA A 329 25.64 8.56 -28.47
N ARG A 330 26.10 7.32 -28.73
CA ARG A 330 27.11 7.04 -29.77
C ARG A 330 26.60 7.37 -31.17
N GLY A 331 25.36 7.08 -31.49
CA GLY A 331 24.73 7.43 -32.77
C GLY A 331 24.55 8.94 -32.92
N ALA A 332 24.20 9.65 -31.87
CA ALA A 332 24.08 11.13 -31.90
C ALA A 332 25.41 11.81 -32.08
N VAL A 333 26.48 11.31 -31.43
CA VAL A 333 27.87 11.82 -31.63
C VAL A 333 28.32 11.59 -33.07
N ALA A 334 28.02 10.45 -33.66
CA ALA A 334 28.34 10.16 -35.07
C ALA A 334 27.59 11.08 -36.06
N LEU A 335 26.46 11.67 -35.64
CA LEU A 335 25.67 12.61 -36.42
C LEU A 335 25.95 14.08 -36.07
N GLY A 336 26.96 14.37 -35.21
CA GLY A 336 27.35 15.74 -34.82
C GLY A 336 26.32 16.46 -33.92
N VAL A 337 25.43 15.75 -33.26
CA VAL A 337 24.43 16.33 -32.35
C VAL A 337 25.09 16.59 -30.98
N PRO A 338 24.98 17.79 -30.39
CA PRO A 338 25.55 18.07 -29.06
C PRO A 338 24.95 17.13 -27.99
N ARG A 339 25.77 16.75 -26.98
CA ARG A 339 25.34 15.95 -25.83
C ARG A 339 24.31 16.73 -25.00
N GLY A 340 23.04 16.52 -25.28
CA GLY A 340 21.97 16.82 -24.32
C GLY A 340 21.70 15.60 -23.49
N ILE A 341 21.46 15.76 -22.19
CA ILE A 341 20.84 14.72 -21.36
C ILE A 341 19.58 14.26 -22.12
N PRO A 342 19.35 12.98 -22.34
CA PRO A 342 18.13 12.55 -23.00
C PRO A 342 16.94 13.03 -22.15
N GLU A 343 16.32 14.13 -22.58
CA GLU A 343 15.02 14.51 -22.08
C GLU A 343 14.12 13.30 -22.28
N SER A 344 13.52 12.85 -21.20
CA SER A 344 12.47 11.85 -21.29
C SER A 344 11.49 12.35 -22.34
N HIS A 345 11.44 11.74 -23.54
CA HIS A 345 10.37 11.98 -24.49
C HIS A 345 9.03 11.64 -23.82
N GLY A 346 8.49 12.61 -23.18
CA GLY A 346 7.29 12.50 -22.37
C GLY A 346 6.63 13.80 -22.00
N ASP A 347 6.92 14.90 -22.70
CA ASP A 347 6.05 16.06 -22.69
C ASP A 347 4.90 15.93 -23.70
N GLY A 348 4.30 14.74 -23.71
CA GLY A 348 2.90 14.61 -24.03
C GLY A 348 2.15 14.85 -22.73
N GLY A 349 1.71 16.11 -22.51
CA GLY A 349 1.10 16.57 -21.27
C GLY A 349 0.05 15.64 -20.70
N TRP A 350 0.45 14.95 -19.65
CA TRP A 350 -0.44 14.37 -18.65
C TRP A 350 -0.46 15.25 -17.41
N GLY A 351 -0.33 16.56 -17.63
CA GLY A 351 -0.75 17.58 -16.70
C GLY A 351 -2.22 17.95 -16.93
N GLY A 352 -3.08 16.96 -17.16
CA GLY A 352 -4.50 17.17 -16.95
C GLY A 352 -4.72 17.33 -15.45
N PRO A 353 -5.54 18.29 -15.00
CA PRO A 353 -5.89 18.38 -13.60
C PRO A 353 -6.44 17.02 -13.18
N VAL A 354 -5.85 16.43 -12.15
CA VAL A 354 -6.49 15.31 -11.46
C VAL A 354 -7.88 15.84 -11.13
N PRO A 355 -8.95 15.19 -11.56
CA PRO A 355 -10.28 15.74 -11.37
C PRO A 355 -10.46 16.00 -9.88
N SER A 356 -10.69 17.24 -9.51
CA SER A 356 -11.20 17.60 -8.20
C SER A 356 -12.34 16.63 -7.94
N ALA A 357 -12.35 15.98 -6.78
CA ALA A 357 -13.49 15.20 -6.35
C ALA A 357 -14.68 16.15 -6.37
N GLY A 358 -15.36 16.23 -7.50
CA GLY A 358 -16.57 16.99 -7.66
C GLY A 358 -17.53 16.57 -6.57
N PRO A 359 -18.33 17.48 -6.04
CA PRO A 359 -19.37 17.13 -5.11
C PRO A 359 -20.21 16.06 -5.79
N LEU A 360 -20.23 14.86 -5.21
CA LEU A 360 -21.14 13.81 -5.62
C LEU A 360 -22.54 14.38 -5.45
N GLY A 361 -23.06 14.91 -6.56
CA GLY A 361 -24.41 15.39 -6.69
C GLY A 361 -25.39 14.37 -6.15
N GLY A 362 -26.36 14.93 -5.52
CA GLY A 362 -27.36 14.34 -4.71
C GLY A 362 -28.25 13.27 -5.32
N SER A 363 -29.09 12.83 -4.41
CA SER A 363 -30.41 12.22 -4.58
C SER A 363 -30.48 10.96 -5.45
N HIS A 364 -30.60 9.85 -4.77
CA HIS A 364 -31.83 9.05 -4.81
C HIS A 364 -31.80 8.08 -3.62
N GLU A 365 -32.92 8.02 -2.96
CA GLU A 365 -33.38 7.37 -1.73
C GLU A 365 -32.68 6.09 -1.26
#